data_6af7f19ce95112716c012f41b1dfaac9
#
_entry.id   6af7f19ce95112716c012f41b1dfaac9
#
_cell.length_a   1.000
_cell.length_b   1.000
_cell.length_c   1.000
_cell.angle_alpha   90.00
_cell.angle_beta   90.00
_cell.angle_gamma   90.00
#
_symmetry.space_group_name_H-M   'P 1'
#
loop_
_entity.id
_entity.type
_entity.pdbx_description
1 polymer ?
#
loop_
_entity_poly.entity_id
_entity_poly.type
_entity_poly.pdbx_seq_one_letter_code
_entity_poly.pdbx_strand_id
1 'polypeptide(L)'
;GVKKLNAACAYGGGPLVVRTIEDNYKLPIDNYASVDFDSMIDIIDDIGGIELSPSDDEIRVANQYVDEMCRLRNVEASAHQYTAGGEQHVDGYQAVAYARIRYVGNSDYQRTERQREVLSKMMQKMKSSSVTELSALADTILPSVTHNIDQSTLMTLIGELPTILSYEIV
;
A
#
# COMPACT_ATOMS: atom_id res chain seq x y z
N GLY A 1 -14.06 -26.83 3.04
CA GLY A 1 -13.47 -26.58 4.38
C GLY A 1 -13.30 -25.10 4.64
N VAL A 2 -13.34 -24.69 5.90
CA VAL A 2 -13.15 -23.29 6.29
C VAL A 2 -11.71 -22.88 6.00
N LYS A 3 -11.52 -21.78 5.25
CA LYS A 3 -10.21 -21.19 4.94
C LYS A 3 -10.19 -19.74 5.41
N LYS A 4 -9.00 -19.17 5.58
CA LYS A 4 -8.84 -17.75 5.90
C LYS A 4 -9.36 -16.89 4.73
N LEU A 5 -9.98 -15.75 5.00
CA LEU A 5 -10.52 -14.83 3.99
C LEU A 5 -9.49 -14.46 2.91
N ASN A 6 -8.25 -14.18 3.32
CA ASN A 6 -7.18 -13.83 2.39
C ASN A 6 -6.80 -14.95 1.39
N ALA A 7 -7.19 -16.21 1.65
CA ALA A 7 -6.98 -17.29 0.70
C ALA A 7 -7.81 -17.08 -0.59
N ALA A 8 -8.94 -16.37 -0.50
CA ALA A 8 -9.76 -16.05 -1.67
C ALA A 8 -8.97 -15.25 -2.71
N CYS A 9 -8.10 -14.34 -2.28
CA CYS A 9 -7.24 -13.56 -3.18
C CYS A 9 -6.32 -14.47 -4.02
N ALA A 10 -5.71 -15.47 -3.39
CA ALA A 10 -4.81 -16.40 -4.07
C ALA A 10 -5.53 -17.35 -5.06
N TYR A 11 -6.83 -17.61 -4.86
CA TYR A 11 -7.60 -18.55 -5.72
C TYR A 11 -8.35 -17.86 -6.85
N GLY A 12 -8.78 -16.61 -6.68
CA GLY A 12 -9.62 -15.94 -7.67
C GLY A 12 -9.54 -14.40 -7.62
N GLY A 13 -8.47 -13.86 -7.04
CA GLY A 13 -8.22 -12.42 -7.04
C GLY A 13 -9.33 -11.59 -6.37
N GLY A 14 -9.44 -10.32 -6.79
CA GLY A 14 -10.42 -9.38 -6.27
C GLY A 14 -11.87 -9.88 -6.36
N PRO A 15 -12.34 -10.40 -7.50
CA PRO A 15 -13.73 -10.87 -7.62
C PRO A 15 -14.11 -11.95 -6.60
N LEU A 16 -13.21 -12.90 -6.31
CA LEU A 16 -13.49 -13.93 -5.32
C LEU A 16 -13.42 -13.39 -3.88
N VAL A 17 -12.55 -12.42 -3.61
CA VAL A 17 -12.51 -11.74 -2.31
C VAL A 17 -13.82 -11.00 -2.06
N VAL A 18 -14.29 -10.19 -3.02
CA VAL A 18 -15.58 -9.47 -2.95
C VAL A 18 -16.71 -10.44 -2.64
N ARG A 19 -16.89 -11.45 -3.47
CA ARG A 19 -17.95 -12.46 -3.26
C ARG A 19 -17.85 -13.14 -1.90
N THR A 20 -16.63 -13.45 -1.44
CA THR A 20 -16.43 -14.09 -0.13
C THR A 20 -16.82 -13.16 1.02
N ILE A 21 -16.56 -11.86 0.90
CA ILE A 21 -16.99 -10.87 1.90
C ILE A 21 -18.51 -10.72 1.89
N GLU A 22 -19.13 -10.57 0.72
CA GLU A 22 -20.58 -10.44 0.58
C GLU A 22 -21.32 -11.65 1.16
N ASP A 23 -20.86 -12.87 0.81
CA ASP A 23 -21.48 -14.12 1.25
C ASP A 23 -21.39 -14.31 2.78
N ASN A 24 -20.26 -13.94 3.40
CA ASN A 24 -20.02 -14.22 4.82
C ASN A 24 -20.40 -13.06 5.75
N TYR A 25 -20.22 -11.80 5.32
CA TYR A 25 -20.45 -10.61 6.16
C TYR A 25 -21.71 -9.84 5.77
N LYS A 26 -22.35 -10.19 4.66
CA LYS A 26 -23.56 -9.52 4.14
C LYS A 26 -23.31 -8.01 3.87
N LEU A 27 -22.10 -7.66 3.49
CA LEU A 27 -21.70 -6.30 3.13
C LEU A 27 -21.75 -6.19 1.61
N PRO A 28 -22.55 -5.29 1.03
CA PRO A 28 -22.51 -5.03 -0.42
C PRO A 28 -21.19 -4.36 -0.79
N ILE A 29 -20.54 -4.83 -1.86
CA ILE A 29 -19.30 -4.28 -2.36
C ILE A 29 -19.44 -4.05 -3.86
N ASP A 30 -19.57 -2.81 -4.28
CA ASP A 30 -19.73 -2.44 -5.68
C ASP A 30 -18.41 -2.49 -6.44
N ASN A 31 -17.33 -2.05 -5.79
CA ASN A 31 -16.02 -1.91 -6.42
C ASN A 31 -14.89 -2.46 -5.56
N TYR A 32 -13.81 -2.86 -6.23
CA TYR A 32 -12.56 -3.20 -5.58
C TYR A 32 -11.36 -2.61 -6.33
N ALA A 33 -10.28 -2.38 -5.61
CA ALA A 33 -8.96 -2.10 -6.15
C ALA A 33 -7.94 -2.99 -5.46
N SER A 34 -7.00 -3.55 -6.20
CA SER A 34 -5.94 -4.40 -5.71
C SER A 34 -4.60 -3.95 -6.27
N VAL A 35 -3.62 -3.86 -5.41
CA VAL A 35 -2.26 -3.44 -5.71
C VAL A 35 -1.31 -4.54 -5.23
N ASP A 36 -0.31 -4.89 -6.03
CA ASP A 36 0.78 -5.76 -5.60
C ASP A 36 1.95 -4.96 -5.00
N PHE A 37 2.99 -5.66 -4.54
CA PHE A 37 4.13 -4.98 -3.90
C PHE A 37 4.94 -4.14 -4.89
N ASP A 38 5.08 -4.59 -6.13
CA ASP A 38 5.84 -3.86 -7.16
C ASP A 38 5.14 -2.55 -7.51
N SER A 39 3.83 -2.61 -7.75
CA SER A 39 3.01 -1.42 -7.99
C SER A 39 2.99 -0.48 -6.78
N MET A 40 2.97 -1.03 -5.55
CA MET A 40 3.00 -0.22 -4.34
C MET A 40 4.32 0.55 -4.19
N ILE A 41 5.46 -0.05 -4.57
CA ILE A 41 6.76 0.64 -4.62
C ILE A 41 6.66 1.84 -5.55
N ASP A 42 6.21 1.62 -6.79
CA ASP A 42 6.13 2.66 -7.80
C ASP A 42 5.16 3.78 -7.38
N ILE A 43 4.00 3.43 -6.80
CA ILE A 43 3.03 4.41 -6.26
C ILE A 43 3.65 5.31 -5.18
N ILE A 44 4.41 4.72 -4.24
CA ILE A 44 5.05 5.49 -3.16
C ILE A 44 6.14 6.39 -3.74
N ASP A 45 6.90 5.93 -4.72
CA ASP A 45 7.92 6.74 -5.39
C ASP A 45 7.28 7.87 -6.19
N ASP A 46 6.18 7.64 -6.90
CA ASP A 46 5.44 8.63 -7.69
C ASP A 46 4.86 9.76 -6.82
N ILE A 47 4.43 9.47 -5.58
CA ILE A 47 4.03 10.52 -4.63
C ILE A 47 5.22 11.20 -3.95
N GLY A 48 6.44 10.83 -4.31
CA GLY A 48 7.68 11.39 -3.77
C GLY A 48 8.02 10.88 -2.38
N GLY A 49 7.79 9.60 -2.09
CA GLY A 49 8.11 8.96 -0.82
C GLY A 49 7.23 9.40 0.35
N ILE A 50 7.46 8.82 1.52
CA ILE A 50 6.72 9.11 2.76
C ILE A 50 7.66 9.22 3.97
N GLU A 51 7.16 9.77 5.09
CA GLU A 51 7.90 9.85 6.35
C GLU A 51 7.55 8.67 7.26
N LEU A 52 8.54 7.88 7.66
CA LEU A 52 8.40 6.79 8.63
C LEU A 52 9.44 6.91 9.74
N SER A 53 9.19 6.22 10.85
CA SER A 53 10.09 6.22 12.02
C SER A 53 10.38 4.79 12.50
N PRO A 54 11.02 3.93 11.67
CA PRO A 54 11.34 2.56 12.05
C PRO A 54 12.42 2.52 13.14
N SER A 55 12.34 1.52 14.01
CA SER A 55 13.40 1.22 14.99
C SER A 55 14.59 0.50 14.33
N ASP A 56 15.74 0.47 15.02
CA ASP A 56 16.93 -0.26 14.55
C ASP A 56 16.67 -1.78 14.37
N ASP A 57 15.79 -2.36 15.16
CA ASP A 57 15.41 -3.77 15.00
C ASP A 57 14.55 -3.99 13.74
N GLU A 58 13.68 -3.05 13.43
CA GLU A 58 12.83 -3.08 12.24
C GLU A 58 13.63 -2.89 10.97
N ILE A 59 14.56 -1.93 10.91
CA ILE A 59 15.36 -1.72 9.70
C ILE A 59 16.26 -2.92 9.38
N ARG A 60 16.75 -3.66 10.38
CA ARG A 60 17.53 -4.87 10.14
C ARG A 60 16.73 -5.94 9.39
N VAL A 61 15.44 -6.07 9.70
CA VAL A 61 14.53 -6.99 9.00
C VAL A 61 14.04 -6.39 7.69
N ALA A 62 13.72 -5.08 7.66
CA ALA A 62 13.31 -4.40 6.44
C ALA A 62 14.35 -4.50 5.33
N ASN A 63 15.65 -4.30 5.66
CA ASN A 63 16.72 -4.39 4.68
C ASN A 63 16.81 -5.76 3.99
N GLN A 64 16.44 -6.86 4.67
CA GLN A 64 16.36 -8.17 4.03
C GLN A 64 15.26 -8.23 2.95
N TYR A 65 14.13 -7.54 3.19
CA TYR A 65 13.07 -7.42 2.20
C TYR A 65 13.44 -6.44 1.07
N VAL A 66 14.18 -5.36 1.37
CA VAL A 66 14.75 -4.47 0.34
C VAL A 66 15.64 -5.27 -0.60
N ASP A 67 16.60 -6.06 -0.06
CA ASP A 67 17.49 -6.91 -0.86
C ASP A 67 16.72 -7.89 -1.74
N GLU A 68 15.67 -8.53 -1.19
CA GLU A 68 14.82 -9.44 -1.94
C GLU A 68 14.12 -8.74 -3.12
N MET A 69 13.47 -7.60 -2.87
CA MET A 69 12.72 -6.86 -3.89
C MET A 69 13.64 -6.26 -4.95
N CYS A 70 14.76 -5.67 -4.55
CA CYS A 70 15.76 -5.12 -5.48
C CYS A 70 16.33 -6.21 -6.39
N ARG A 71 16.64 -7.39 -5.84
CA ARG A 71 17.11 -8.54 -6.63
C ARG A 71 16.05 -8.98 -7.65
N LEU A 72 14.77 -9.05 -7.26
CA LEU A 72 13.69 -9.46 -8.17
C LEU A 72 13.47 -8.44 -9.29
N ARG A 73 13.66 -7.16 -9.02
CA ARG A 73 13.53 -6.06 -10.00
C ARG A 73 14.83 -5.71 -10.71
N ASN A 74 15.94 -6.42 -10.39
CA ASN A 74 17.27 -6.18 -10.94
C ASN A 74 17.77 -4.73 -10.72
N VAL A 75 17.57 -4.22 -9.49
CA VAL A 75 17.97 -2.87 -9.04
C VAL A 75 19.03 -2.99 -7.96
N GLU A 76 19.92 -1.98 -7.84
CA GLU A 76 20.98 -1.94 -6.84
C GLU A 76 20.38 -1.66 -5.44
N ALA A 77 20.52 -2.62 -4.53
CA ALA A 77 19.89 -2.56 -3.20
C ALA A 77 20.49 -1.48 -2.28
N SER A 78 21.78 -1.18 -2.45
CA SER A 78 22.49 -0.23 -1.57
C SER A 78 21.90 1.19 -1.60
N ALA A 79 21.21 1.56 -2.68
CA ALA A 79 20.54 2.86 -2.82
C ALA A 79 19.23 2.95 -2.01
N HIS A 80 18.63 1.81 -1.65
CA HIS A 80 17.32 1.71 -1.03
C HIS A 80 17.36 1.15 0.42
N GLN A 81 18.55 0.85 0.95
CA GLN A 81 18.67 0.33 2.31
C GLN A 81 18.54 1.42 3.36
N TYR A 82 17.90 1.09 4.46
CA TYR A 82 17.94 1.89 5.67
C TYR A 82 19.36 1.88 6.28
N THR A 83 19.84 3.02 6.73
CA THR A 83 21.16 3.15 7.36
C THR A 83 21.07 3.30 8.88
N ALA A 84 19.96 3.84 9.41
CA ALA A 84 19.70 4.02 10.84
C ALA A 84 18.20 4.04 11.09
N GLY A 85 17.77 3.72 12.31
CA GLY A 85 16.39 3.92 12.76
C GLY A 85 16.07 5.39 13.04
N GLY A 86 14.80 5.68 13.29
CA GLY A 86 14.28 7.02 13.59
C GLY A 86 13.52 7.64 12.43
N GLU A 87 13.02 8.85 12.65
CA GLU A 87 12.24 9.58 11.67
C GLU A 87 13.06 9.92 10.43
N GLN A 88 12.58 9.50 9.26
CA GLN A 88 13.28 9.67 8.00
C GLN A 88 12.33 9.60 6.82
N HIS A 89 12.72 10.26 5.74
CA HIS A 89 12.09 10.12 4.44
C HIS A 89 12.48 8.78 3.82
N VAL A 90 11.49 8.03 3.34
CA VAL A 90 11.68 6.69 2.77
C VAL A 90 11.08 6.60 1.38
N ASP A 91 11.74 5.85 0.51
CA ASP A 91 11.25 5.49 -0.82
C ASP A 91 10.27 4.30 -0.79
N GLY A 92 9.79 3.91 -1.96
CA GLY A 92 8.83 2.81 -2.10
C GLY A 92 9.38 1.46 -1.64
N TYR A 93 10.67 1.16 -1.91
CA TYR A 93 11.30 -0.08 -1.46
C TYR A 93 11.36 -0.16 0.06
N GLN A 94 11.79 0.92 0.70
CA GLN A 94 11.87 1.02 2.16
C GLN A 94 10.49 0.91 2.81
N ALA A 95 9.51 1.65 2.30
CA ALA A 95 8.15 1.66 2.84
C ALA A 95 7.46 0.30 2.71
N VAL A 96 7.56 -0.35 1.55
CA VAL A 96 7.00 -1.69 1.35
C VAL A 96 7.73 -2.73 2.18
N ALA A 97 9.05 -2.64 2.31
CA ALA A 97 9.84 -3.51 3.19
C ALA A 97 9.39 -3.40 4.66
N TYR A 98 9.19 -2.17 5.14
CA TYR A 98 8.66 -1.90 6.49
C TYR A 98 7.27 -2.52 6.71
N ALA A 99 6.36 -2.35 5.76
CA ALA A 99 5.01 -2.93 5.82
C ALA A 99 5.00 -4.48 5.80
N ARG A 100 6.08 -5.12 5.31
CA ARG A 100 6.23 -6.58 5.22
C ARG A 100 6.80 -7.22 6.49
N ILE A 101 7.34 -6.46 7.45
CA ILE A 101 7.98 -6.98 8.66
C ILE A 101 7.01 -7.85 9.46
N ARG A 102 7.41 -9.10 9.77
CA ARG A 102 6.63 -10.07 10.55
C ARG A 102 7.27 -10.46 11.87
N TYR A 103 8.59 -10.40 11.97
CA TYR A 103 9.36 -11.06 13.03
C TYR A 103 9.95 -10.09 14.07
N VAL A 104 9.46 -8.85 14.10
CA VAL A 104 9.81 -7.87 15.14
C VAL A 104 8.56 -7.58 15.95
N GLY A 105 8.61 -7.83 17.26
CA GLY A 105 7.51 -7.63 18.19
C GLY A 105 6.42 -8.72 18.13
N ASN A 106 5.15 -8.35 18.32
CA ASN A 106 4.00 -9.28 18.39
C ASN A 106 3.43 -9.61 16.99
N SER A 107 4.27 -10.16 16.17
CA SER A 107 4.16 -10.69 14.79
C SER A 107 3.04 -10.18 13.87
N ASP A 108 1.82 -10.73 13.89
CA ASP A 108 0.79 -10.42 12.91
C ASP A 108 0.03 -9.11 13.20
N TYR A 109 -0.13 -8.74 14.47
CA TYR A 109 -0.79 -7.50 14.86
C TYR A 109 0.03 -6.26 14.45
N GLN A 110 1.30 -6.25 14.77
CA GLN A 110 2.20 -5.13 14.43
C GLN A 110 2.44 -5.01 12.92
N ARG A 111 2.39 -6.11 12.17
CA ARG A 111 2.41 -6.01 10.70
C ARG A 111 1.19 -5.23 10.20
N THR A 112 0.01 -5.48 10.74
CA THR A 112 -1.20 -4.75 10.36
C THR A 112 -1.09 -3.27 10.73
N GLU A 113 -0.50 -2.94 11.88
CA GLU A 113 -0.24 -1.55 12.27
C GLU A 113 0.72 -0.85 11.31
N ARG A 114 1.84 -1.48 10.94
CA ARG A 114 2.79 -0.93 9.95
C ARG A 114 2.13 -0.71 8.59
N GLN A 115 1.29 -1.63 8.14
CA GLN A 115 0.53 -1.46 6.89
C GLN A 115 -0.42 -0.26 6.96
N ARG A 116 -1.14 -0.09 8.09
CA ARG A 116 -2.00 1.09 8.30
C ARG A 116 -1.18 2.38 8.35
N GLU A 117 -0.03 2.36 9.01
CA GLU A 117 0.87 3.52 9.09
C GLU A 117 1.31 3.95 7.70
N VAL A 118 1.82 3.03 6.87
CA VAL A 118 2.22 3.32 5.48
C VAL A 118 1.06 3.95 4.70
N LEU A 119 -0.13 3.33 4.73
CA LEU A 119 -1.31 3.87 4.05
C LEU A 119 -1.70 5.25 4.58
N SER A 120 -1.67 5.47 5.89
CA SER A 120 -1.97 6.76 6.51
C SER A 120 -0.98 7.84 6.07
N LYS A 121 0.32 7.53 6.01
CA LYS A 121 1.35 8.46 5.55
C LYS A 121 1.21 8.80 4.06
N MET A 122 0.87 7.81 3.22
CA MET A 122 0.54 8.05 1.81
C MET A 122 -0.65 9.01 1.68
N MET A 123 -1.74 8.77 2.42
CA MET A 123 -2.91 9.68 2.42
C MET A 123 -2.55 11.07 2.92
N GLN A 124 -1.75 11.21 3.98
CA GLN A 124 -1.29 12.50 4.46
C GLN A 124 -0.49 13.26 3.40
N LYS A 125 0.38 12.57 2.68
CA LYS A 125 1.16 13.13 1.57
C LYS A 125 0.23 13.66 0.47
N MET A 126 -0.76 12.87 0.07
CA MET A 126 -1.73 13.25 -0.96
C MET A 126 -2.68 14.38 -0.54
N LYS A 127 -2.97 14.55 0.77
CA LYS A 127 -3.82 15.65 1.28
C LYS A 127 -3.29 17.04 0.92
N SER A 128 -1.98 17.19 0.78
CA SER A 128 -1.35 18.46 0.43
C SER A 128 -1.30 18.74 -1.07
N SER A 129 -1.70 17.78 -1.91
CA SER A 129 -1.67 17.89 -3.36
C SER A 129 -2.92 18.58 -3.90
N SER A 130 -2.76 19.35 -4.97
CA SER A 130 -3.89 19.94 -5.70
C SER A 130 -4.69 18.87 -6.45
N VAL A 131 -5.94 19.19 -6.83
CA VAL A 131 -6.77 18.28 -7.63
C VAL A 131 -6.10 17.94 -8.97
N THR A 132 -5.37 18.86 -9.57
CA THR A 132 -4.64 18.64 -10.82
C THR A 132 -3.50 17.64 -10.63
N GLU A 133 -2.73 17.75 -9.55
CA GLU A 133 -1.67 16.82 -9.21
C GLU A 133 -2.24 15.42 -8.89
N LEU A 134 -3.34 15.36 -8.13
CA LEU A 134 -4.03 14.10 -7.83
C LEU A 134 -4.58 13.42 -9.09
N SER A 135 -5.10 14.19 -10.05
CA SER A 135 -5.56 13.65 -11.35
C SER A 135 -4.39 13.09 -12.17
N ALA A 136 -3.29 13.84 -12.27
CA ALA A 136 -2.09 13.37 -12.97
C ALA A 136 -1.50 12.11 -12.32
N LEU A 137 -1.49 12.06 -10.98
CA LEU A 137 -1.05 10.90 -10.20
C LEU A 137 -1.98 9.70 -10.45
N ALA A 138 -3.30 9.91 -10.48
CA ALA A 138 -4.25 8.85 -10.79
C ALA A 138 -4.01 8.24 -12.17
N ASP A 139 -3.75 9.07 -13.19
CA ASP A 139 -3.44 8.61 -14.55
C ASP A 139 -2.16 7.73 -14.59
N THR A 140 -1.19 8.01 -13.72
CA THR A 140 0.05 7.23 -13.62
C THR A 140 -0.14 5.93 -12.84
N ILE A 141 -0.90 5.97 -11.75
CA ILE A 141 -1.08 4.85 -10.81
C ILE A 141 -2.11 3.82 -11.32
N LEU A 142 -3.22 4.28 -11.91
CA LEU A 142 -4.32 3.40 -12.29
C LEU A 142 -3.93 2.23 -13.21
N PRO A 143 -3.03 2.37 -14.18
CA PRO A 143 -2.57 1.24 -14.99
C PRO A 143 -1.90 0.12 -14.18
N SER A 144 -1.35 0.45 -13.01
CA SER A 144 -0.67 -0.49 -12.09
C SER A 144 -1.62 -1.11 -11.06
N VAL A 145 -2.89 -0.68 -11.02
CA VAL A 145 -3.91 -1.16 -10.07
C VAL A 145 -4.91 -2.06 -10.78
N THR A 146 -5.11 -3.27 -10.27
CA THR A 146 -6.20 -4.14 -10.76
C THR A 146 -7.51 -3.72 -10.10
N HIS A 147 -8.50 -3.27 -10.88
CA HIS A 147 -9.79 -2.81 -10.36
C HIS A 147 -10.95 -3.16 -11.30
N ASN A 148 -12.18 -3.03 -10.79
CA ASN A 148 -13.41 -3.13 -11.57
C ASN A 148 -14.19 -1.81 -11.62
N ILE A 149 -13.55 -0.69 -11.26
CA ILE A 149 -14.16 0.64 -11.23
C ILE A 149 -14.33 1.11 -12.67
N ASP A 150 -15.55 1.47 -13.07
CA ASP A 150 -15.80 2.06 -14.38
C ASP A 150 -15.31 3.52 -14.45
N GLN A 151 -15.13 4.02 -15.67
CA GLN A 151 -14.55 5.34 -15.88
C GLN A 151 -15.39 6.48 -15.26
N SER A 152 -16.73 6.38 -15.25
CA SER A 152 -17.57 7.41 -14.67
C SER A 152 -17.46 7.47 -13.15
N THR A 153 -17.45 6.31 -12.50
CA THR A 153 -17.21 6.16 -11.07
C THR A 153 -15.81 6.65 -10.69
N LEU A 154 -14.80 6.34 -11.51
CA LEU A 154 -13.44 6.79 -11.31
C LEU A 154 -13.33 8.33 -11.33
N MET A 155 -13.92 8.98 -12.33
CA MET A 155 -13.93 10.44 -12.40
C MET A 155 -14.64 11.08 -11.21
N THR A 156 -15.72 10.47 -10.72
CA THR A 156 -16.40 10.91 -9.50
C THR A 156 -15.48 10.79 -8.28
N LEU A 157 -14.82 9.64 -8.12
CA LEU A 157 -13.89 9.41 -7.01
C LEU A 157 -12.71 10.39 -7.02
N ILE A 158 -12.13 10.70 -8.21
CA ILE A 158 -11.07 11.71 -8.34
C ILE A 158 -11.59 13.09 -7.90
N GLY A 159 -12.79 13.46 -8.30
CA GLY A 159 -13.40 14.73 -7.88
C GLY A 159 -13.68 14.82 -6.39
N GLU A 160 -13.98 13.70 -5.75
CA GLU A 160 -14.25 13.60 -4.31
C GLU A 160 -12.99 13.29 -3.47
N LEU A 161 -11.84 13.06 -4.08
CA LEU A 161 -10.58 12.74 -3.37
C LEU A 161 -10.27 13.71 -2.22
N PRO A 162 -10.39 15.05 -2.36
CA PRO A 162 -10.14 15.95 -1.23
C PRO A 162 -11.04 15.67 -0.02
N THR A 163 -12.30 15.30 -0.26
CA THR A 163 -13.25 14.90 0.79
C THR A 163 -12.86 13.55 1.39
N ILE A 164 -12.58 12.55 0.55
CA ILE A 164 -12.16 11.21 0.98
C ILE A 164 -10.89 11.29 1.83
N LEU A 165 -9.90 12.06 1.39
CA LEU A 165 -8.64 12.27 2.10
C LEU A 165 -8.82 13.06 3.41
N SER A 166 -9.95 13.75 3.63
CA SER A 166 -10.25 14.42 4.89
C SER A 166 -10.58 13.46 6.04
N TYR A 167 -11.00 12.23 5.72
CA TYR A 167 -11.27 11.20 6.72
C TYR A 167 -9.97 10.62 7.29
N GLU A 168 -10.01 10.21 8.56
CA GLU A 168 -8.90 9.50 9.20
C GLU A 168 -9.05 7.98 8.95
N ILE A 169 -7.93 7.32 8.68
CA ILE A 169 -7.87 5.85 8.70
C ILE A 169 -7.77 5.42 10.17
N VAL A 170 -8.84 4.83 10.67
CA VAL A 170 -8.92 4.30 12.05
C VAL A 170 -8.45 2.85 12.12
#